data_48ec1fc4fc85aff0b1b81b2e0bfb8add
#
_entry.id   48ec1fc4fc85aff0b1b81b2e0bfb8add
#
_cell.length_a   1.000
_cell.length_b   1.000
_cell.length_c   1.000
_cell.angle_alpha   90.00
_cell.angle_beta   90.00
_cell.angle_gamma   90.00
#
_symmetry.space_group_name_H-M   'P 1'
#
loop_
_entity.id
_entity.type
_entity.pdbx_description
1 polymer ?
#
loop_
_entity_poly.entity_id
_entity_poly.type
_entity_poly.pdbx_seq_one_letter_code
_entity_poly.pdbx_strand_id
1 'polypeptide(L)'
;MNTKNLLLWASLALAMPMTAQTPQEDFKRDITLSGSNYVAYRGPQKQLTPAPKGYKPFYLSHYGRHGSRFMIGNKAYDVPYFSLLKAKQEGKLTAKGEETLAKVKMIREEAKGRDGELTPLGALQHQGITKRMMERFPEIFAGNTNIEARSTLVIRCILSMENGLQQMLRMNPKLHIFHDASEHDMYYMNQGDRHLDSLKNCVGIKVVQQEFAQKHINCTRLMKELFNDPAWVKQNINQSDLNRKLYEMASSIQGTELRGKVSLYDLFTAEELYQNWLNANIWWQMAYGNSPYTGNVQPFSQRNLLRDIIQKADSCIALQHPGATLRYGHDTMVTPLTCLLNLNGYGEEIKDPEKVASQWFDYKITPMATNLQFVFYRNKANDVLVKVLLCEDEATLPIKSDVAPYYHWADFKAYCLEKLKGYKK
;
A
#
# COMPACT_ATOMS: atom_id res chain seq x y z
N MET A 1 -68.16 -10.12 -16.25
CA MET A 1 -66.98 -10.86 -16.67
C MET A 1 -65.94 -9.85 -17.14
N ASN A 2 -64.98 -9.54 -16.33
CA ASN A 2 -63.88 -8.63 -16.67
C ASN A 2 -62.56 -9.27 -16.21
N THR A 3 -61.84 -9.80 -17.17
CA THR A 3 -60.49 -10.36 -17.00
C THR A 3 -59.47 -9.20 -17.02
N LYS A 4 -58.82 -8.94 -15.88
CA LYS A 4 -57.67 -8.03 -15.79
C LYS A 4 -56.39 -8.82 -16.13
N ASN A 5 -55.81 -8.52 -17.27
CA ASN A 5 -54.49 -8.97 -17.66
C ASN A 5 -53.44 -8.25 -16.83
N LEU A 6 -52.74 -8.99 -15.96
CA LEU A 6 -51.54 -8.57 -15.23
C LEU A 6 -50.32 -8.81 -16.14
N LEU A 7 -49.78 -7.76 -16.75
CA LEU A 7 -48.48 -7.81 -17.44
C LEU A 7 -47.36 -7.77 -16.41
N LEU A 8 -46.71 -8.92 -16.20
CA LEU A 8 -45.49 -9.03 -15.44
C LEU A 8 -44.32 -8.53 -16.33
N TRP A 9 -43.74 -7.38 -16.01
CA TRP A 9 -42.48 -6.94 -16.59
C TRP A 9 -41.34 -7.66 -15.85
N ALA A 10 -40.78 -8.68 -16.46
CA ALA A 10 -39.53 -9.28 -16.01
C ALA A 10 -38.37 -8.37 -16.46
N SER A 11 -37.83 -7.59 -15.55
CA SER A 11 -36.60 -6.83 -15.79
C SER A 11 -35.41 -7.81 -15.83
N LEU A 12 -35.00 -8.21 -17.03
CA LEU A 12 -33.74 -8.89 -17.26
C LEU A 12 -32.62 -7.86 -17.04
N ALA A 13 -32.08 -7.83 -15.83
CA ALA A 13 -30.82 -7.14 -15.60
C ALA A 13 -29.72 -7.94 -16.32
N LEU A 14 -29.33 -7.47 -17.51
CA LEU A 14 -28.11 -7.91 -18.17
C LEU A 14 -26.94 -7.56 -17.25
N ALA A 15 -26.43 -8.55 -16.52
CA ALA A 15 -25.15 -8.47 -15.87
C ALA A 15 -24.10 -8.36 -16.98
N MET A 16 -23.72 -7.14 -17.34
CA MET A 16 -22.53 -6.92 -18.16
C MET A 16 -21.34 -7.50 -17.37
N PRO A 17 -20.50 -8.33 -17.98
CA PRO A 17 -19.27 -8.73 -17.35
C PRO A 17 -18.49 -7.46 -17.04
N MET A 18 -18.27 -7.13 -15.75
CA MET A 18 -17.30 -6.14 -15.36
C MET A 18 -15.95 -6.67 -15.82
N THR A 19 -15.48 -6.23 -16.98
CA THR A 19 -14.10 -6.43 -17.40
C THR A 19 -13.23 -5.86 -16.29
N ALA A 20 -12.38 -6.70 -15.68
CA ALA A 20 -11.45 -6.25 -14.66
C ALA A 20 -10.62 -5.12 -15.27
N GLN A 21 -10.69 -3.92 -14.68
CA GLN A 21 -10.01 -2.73 -15.15
C GLN A 21 -8.50 -2.98 -15.15
N THR A 22 -7.86 -2.83 -16.29
CA THR A 22 -6.42 -3.07 -16.45
C THR A 22 -5.59 -1.93 -15.84
N PRO A 23 -4.34 -2.18 -15.42
CA PRO A 23 -3.45 -1.12 -14.96
C PRO A 23 -3.26 0.01 -16.00
N GLN A 24 -3.20 -0.32 -17.29
CA GLN A 24 -3.08 0.69 -18.35
C GLN A 24 -4.30 1.62 -18.40
N GLU A 25 -5.50 1.11 -18.18
CA GLU A 25 -6.72 1.93 -18.08
C GLU A 25 -6.71 2.79 -16.82
N ASP A 26 -6.25 2.23 -15.69
CA ASP A 26 -6.07 2.99 -14.45
C ASP A 26 -5.07 4.15 -14.65
N PHE A 27 -3.94 3.92 -15.31
CA PHE A 27 -2.90 4.94 -15.56
C PHE A 27 -3.32 5.98 -16.60
N LYS A 28 -4.15 5.61 -17.58
CA LYS A 28 -4.75 6.59 -18.52
C LYS A 28 -5.69 7.55 -17.79
N ARG A 29 -6.45 7.06 -16.82
CA ARG A 29 -7.35 7.86 -15.99
C ARG A 29 -6.57 8.74 -15.00
N ASP A 30 -5.55 8.19 -14.41
CA ASP A 30 -4.71 8.84 -13.40
C ASP A 30 -3.27 8.32 -13.47
N ILE A 31 -2.41 9.10 -14.12
CA ILE A 31 -1.01 8.75 -14.36
C ILE A 31 -0.24 8.51 -13.06
N THR A 32 -0.66 9.11 -11.94
CA THR A 32 0.03 8.98 -10.66
C THR A 32 -0.10 7.58 -10.05
N LEU A 33 -1.09 6.79 -10.50
CA LEU A 33 -1.25 5.37 -10.12
C LEU A 33 -0.11 4.49 -10.65
N SER A 34 0.61 4.94 -11.69
CA SER A 34 1.83 4.26 -12.15
C SER A 34 3.00 4.37 -11.16
N GLY A 35 2.83 5.08 -10.05
CA GLY A 35 3.88 5.36 -9.06
C GLY A 35 4.22 4.23 -8.11
N SER A 36 3.69 3.00 -8.33
CA SER A 36 3.97 1.83 -7.47
C SER A 36 3.67 2.16 -5.98
N ASN A 37 4.57 1.83 -5.08
CA ASN A 37 4.45 2.10 -3.65
C ASN A 37 4.60 3.59 -3.26
N TYR A 38 4.86 4.49 -4.21
CA TYR A 38 4.83 5.95 -4.00
C TYR A 38 3.45 6.57 -4.22
N VAL A 39 2.46 5.80 -4.69
CA VAL A 39 1.10 6.31 -4.86
C VAL A 39 0.60 6.90 -3.54
N ALA A 40 0.18 8.16 -3.57
CA ALA A 40 -0.36 8.84 -2.40
C ALA A 40 -1.81 8.39 -2.16
N TYR A 41 -2.09 7.82 -0.99
CA TYR A 41 -3.45 7.41 -0.62
C TYR A 41 -4.41 8.61 -0.54
N ARG A 42 -5.54 8.50 -1.21
CA ARG A 42 -6.53 9.58 -1.36
C ARG A 42 -7.83 9.34 -0.58
N GLY A 43 -7.95 8.22 0.06
CA GLY A 43 -9.17 7.79 0.75
C GLY A 43 -9.87 6.63 0.03
N PRO A 44 -10.90 6.07 0.67
CA PRO A 44 -11.65 4.94 0.16
C PRO A 44 -12.43 5.31 -1.11
N GLN A 45 -12.68 4.31 -1.95
CA GLN A 45 -13.37 4.48 -3.22
C GLN A 45 -14.84 4.07 -3.16
N LYS A 46 -15.23 3.31 -2.13
CA LYS A 46 -16.56 2.71 -2.01
C LYS A 46 -17.20 3.02 -0.66
N GLN A 47 -18.51 2.98 -0.63
CA GLN A 47 -19.24 2.96 0.63
C GLN A 47 -19.25 1.55 1.21
N LEU A 48 -19.21 1.47 2.54
CA LEU A 48 -19.26 0.19 3.23
C LEU A 48 -20.68 -0.37 3.24
N THR A 49 -20.79 -1.68 3.08
CA THR A 49 -22.04 -2.41 3.29
C THR A 49 -22.52 -2.20 4.74
N PRO A 50 -23.80 -1.83 4.96
CA PRO A 50 -24.35 -1.66 6.30
C PRO A 50 -24.20 -2.93 7.16
N ALA A 51 -24.07 -2.73 8.47
CA ALA A 51 -24.04 -3.86 9.42
C ALA A 51 -25.33 -4.70 9.34
N PRO A 52 -25.24 -6.03 9.46
CA PRO A 52 -26.42 -6.87 9.59
C PRO A 52 -27.31 -6.42 10.74
N LYS A 53 -28.62 -6.63 10.60
CA LYS A 53 -29.61 -6.17 11.60
C LYS A 53 -29.27 -6.67 12.99
N GLY A 54 -29.19 -5.75 13.94
CA GLY A 54 -28.89 -6.02 15.34
C GLY A 54 -27.43 -6.02 15.73
N TYR A 55 -26.50 -5.97 14.76
CA TYR A 55 -25.08 -5.85 15.04
C TYR A 55 -24.63 -4.39 15.09
N LYS A 56 -23.74 -4.08 16.03
CA LYS A 56 -23.09 -2.77 16.16
C LYS A 56 -21.58 -2.94 16.24
N PRO A 57 -20.78 -2.02 15.65
CA PRO A 57 -19.34 -2.04 15.80
C PRO A 57 -18.98 -1.76 17.28
N PHE A 58 -17.99 -2.49 17.81
CA PHE A 58 -17.58 -2.35 19.21
C PHE A 58 -16.07 -2.37 19.43
N TYR A 59 -15.30 -2.92 18.47
CA TYR A 59 -13.83 -2.98 18.52
C TYR A 59 -13.25 -2.81 17.14
N LEU A 60 -12.06 -2.17 17.06
CA LEU A 60 -11.31 -2.02 15.82
C LEU A 60 -9.84 -2.35 16.06
N SER A 61 -9.27 -3.22 15.20
CA SER A 61 -7.86 -3.52 15.15
C SER A 61 -7.29 -3.02 13.82
N HIS A 62 -6.22 -2.22 13.86
CA HIS A 62 -5.64 -1.55 12.71
C HIS A 62 -4.15 -1.85 12.60
N TYR A 63 -3.65 -1.99 11.37
CA TYR A 63 -2.24 -1.84 11.04
C TYR A 63 -2.11 -0.97 9.78
N GLY A 64 -1.37 0.15 9.89
CA GLY A 64 -1.17 1.09 8.81
C GLY A 64 0.30 1.32 8.50
N ARG A 65 0.60 1.55 7.22
CA ARG A 65 1.86 2.10 6.74
C ARG A 65 1.96 3.58 7.11
N HIS A 66 3.17 4.08 7.36
CA HIS A 66 3.42 5.53 7.44
C HIS A 66 2.86 6.29 6.23
N GLY A 67 2.58 7.57 6.39
CA GLY A 67 2.08 8.45 5.33
C GLY A 67 3.13 8.73 4.24
N SER A 68 2.76 9.58 3.28
CA SER A 68 3.67 10.05 2.23
C SER A 68 4.96 10.60 2.82
N ARG A 69 6.08 10.29 2.18
CA ARG A 69 7.43 10.59 2.64
C ARG A 69 8.36 10.98 1.50
N PHE A 70 9.45 11.65 1.81
CA PHE A 70 10.57 11.80 0.89
C PHE A 70 11.20 10.43 0.57
N MET A 71 11.88 10.34 -0.58
CA MET A 71 12.58 9.09 -0.95
C MET A 71 13.66 8.77 0.07
N ILE A 72 13.98 7.48 0.20
CA ILE A 72 15.03 7.00 1.09
C ILE A 72 16.34 6.91 0.32
N GLY A 73 17.40 7.49 0.89
CA GLY A 73 18.74 7.47 0.35
C GLY A 73 19.03 8.59 -0.65
N ASN A 74 20.05 9.37 -0.36
CA ASN A 74 20.46 10.52 -1.21
C ASN A 74 20.70 10.15 -2.66
N LYS A 75 21.15 8.92 -2.96
CA LYS A 75 21.35 8.43 -4.33
C LYS A 75 20.09 8.50 -5.19
N ALA A 76 18.90 8.46 -4.58
CA ALA A 76 17.63 8.59 -5.31
C ALA A 76 17.52 9.96 -6.01
N TYR A 77 18.08 11.00 -5.41
CA TYR A 77 18.11 12.37 -5.93
C TYR A 77 19.42 12.71 -6.63
N ASP A 78 20.55 12.23 -6.10
CA ASP A 78 21.89 12.59 -6.55
C ASP A 78 22.23 11.98 -7.91
N VAL A 79 21.81 10.75 -8.18
CA VAL A 79 22.11 10.09 -9.48
C VAL A 79 21.49 10.89 -10.65
N PRO A 80 20.20 11.24 -10.68
CA PRO A 80 19.65 12.07 -11.75
C PRO A 80 20.33 13.46 -11.82
N TYR A 81 20.50 14.10 -10.67
CA TYR A 81 21.06 15.43 -10.61
C TYR A 81 22.49 15.51 -11.16
N PHE A 82 23.41 14.68 -10.66
CA PHE A 82 24.80 14.74 -11.07
C PHE A 82 25.03 14.20 -12.48
N SER A 83 24.24 13.22 -12.93
CA SER A 83 24.28 12.76 -14.33
C SER A 83 23.94 13.88 -15.31
N LEU A 84 22.86 14.62 -15.05
CA LEU A 84 22.44 15.72 -15.88
C LEU A 84 23.37 16.94 -15.73
N LEU A 85 23.86 17.24 -14.52
CA LEU A 85 24.80 18.34 -14.28
C LEU A 85 26.12 18.13 -15.04
N LYS A 86 26.67 16.91 -15.01
CA LYS A 86 27.88 16.56 -15.79
C LYS A 86 27.64 16.77 -17.28
N ALA A 87 26.52 16.28 -17.79
CA ALA A 87 26.17 16.45 -19.20
C ALA A 87 26.02 17.94 -19.58
N LYS A 88 25.45 18.77 -18.71
CA LYS A 88 25.39 20.22 -18.90
C LYS A 88 26.76 20.86 -19.01
N GLN A 89 27.67 20.52 -18.08
CA GLN A 89 29.03 21.06 -18.05
C GLN A 89 29.83 20.72 -19.32
N GLU A 90 29.52 19.59 -19.94
CA GLU A 90 30.18 19.11 -21.17
C GLU A 90 29.39 19.46 -22.45
N GLY A 91 28.29 20.25 -22.35
CA GLY A 91 27.47 20.65 -23.51
C GLY A 91 26.72 19.48 -24.15
N LYS A 92 26.38 18.44 -23.38
CA LYS A 92 25.75 17.20 -23.86
C LYS A 92 24.24 17.10 -23.62
N LEU A 93 23.61 18.14 -23.05
CA LEU A 93 22.17 18.18 -22.86
C LEU A 93 21.44 18.69 -24.10
N THR A 94 20.24 18.17 -24.31
CA THR A 94 19.22 18.77 -25.17
C THR A 94 18.49 19.90 -24.40
N ALA A 95 17.62 20.67 -25.08
CA ALA A 95 16.72 21.61 -24.40
C ALA A 95 15.84 20.91 -23.36
N LYS A 96 15.35 19.68 -23.66
CA LYS A 96 14.58 18.88 -22.70
C LYS A 96 15.42 18.41 -21.52
N GLY A 97 16.70 18.09 -21.75
CA GLY A 97 17.68 17.76 -20.71
C GLY A 97 17.91 18.95 -19.75
N GLU A 98 18.03 20.17 -20.27
CA GLU A 98 18.18 21.38 -19.47
C GLU A 98 16.93 21.65 -18.60
N GLU A 99 15.74 21.55 -19.19
CA GLU A 99 14.46 21.64 -18.46
C GLU A 99 14.39 20.60 -17.34
N THR A 100 14.77 19.35 -17.66
CA THR A 100 14.77 18.23 -16.70
C THR A 100 15.75 18.48 -15.56
N LEU A 101 16.96 18.95 -15.84
CA LEU A 101 17.93 19.31 -14.80
C LEU A 101 17.37 20.36 -13.83
N ALA A 102 16.68 21.39 -14.36
CA ALA A 102 16.06 22.42 -13.53
C ALA A 102 14.99 21.82 -12.59
N LYS A 103 14.10 20.96 -13.11
CA LYS A 103 13.09 20.25 -12.32
C LYS A 103 13.72 19.33 -11.26
N VAL A 104 14.71 18.51 -11.65
CA VAL A 104 15.43 17.61 -10.74
C VAL A 104 16.13 18.37 -9.62
N LYS A 105 16.71 19.55 -9.95
CA LYS A 105 17.32 20.44 -8.95
C LYS A 105 16.29 20.90 -7.92
N MET A 106 15.12 21.37 -8.36
CA MET A 106 14.05 21.81 -7.44
C MET A 106 13.61 20.66 -6.50
N ILE A 107 13.41 19.46 -7.03
CA ILE A 107 12.98 18.29 -6.26
C ILE A 107 14.06 17.90 -5.24
N ARG A 108 15.33 17.93 -5.66
CA ARG A 108 16.46 17.63 -4.79
C ARG A 108 16.62 18.64 -3.66
N GLU A 109 16.44 19.94 -3.95
CA GLU A 109 16.52 21.00 -2.93
C GLU A 109 15.38 20.91 -1.92
N GLU A 110 14.14 20.59 -2.33
CA GLU A 110 13.03 20.34 -1.41
C GLU A 110 13.32 19.18 -0.46
N ALA A 111 13.97 18.11 -0.95
CA ALA A 111 14.29 16.90 -0.20
C ALA A 111 15.57 16.98 0.62
N LYS A 112 16.34 18.06 0.52
CA LYS A 112 17.66 18.18 1.15
C LYS A 112 17.57 18.07 2.67
N GLY A 113 18.29 17.11 3.23
CA GLY A 113 18.32 16.81 4.67
C GLY A 113 17.04 16.16 5.20
N ARG A 114 16.16 15.68 4.30
CA ARG A 114 14.85 15.11 4.64
C ARG A 114 14.69 13.65 4.20
N ASP A 115 15.77 12.90 4.23
CA ASP A 115 15.83 11.50 3.79
C ASP A 115 14.79 10.63 4.53
N GLY A 116 13.82 10.11 3.80
CA GLY A 116 12.78 9.24 4.32
C GLY A 116 11.83 9.87 5.35
N GLU A 117 11.85 11.19 5.53
CA GLU A 117 10.97 11.90 6.45
C GLU A 117 9.53 11.96 5.96
N LEU A 118 8.59 11.97 6.91
CA LEU A 118 7.17 12.19 6.64
C LEU A 118 6.96 13.57 6.01
N THR A 119 6.16 13.62 4.92
CA THR A 119 5.77 14.92 4.34
C THR A 119 4.53 15.49 5.02
N PRO A 120 4.22 16.80 4.83
CA PRO A 120 2.96 17.37 5.29
C PRO A 120 1.73 16.61 4.78
N LEU A 121 1.77 16.14 3.52
CA LEU A 121 0.70 15.29 2.99
C LEU A 121 0.57 13.97 3.76
N GLY A 122 1.69 13.35 4.15
CA GLY A 122 1.69 12.13 4.94
C GLY A 122 1.01 12.30 6.30
N ALA A 123 1.22 13.43 6.96
CA ALA A 123 0.51 13.80 8.19
C ALA A 123 -1.00 13.95 7.95
N LEU A 124 -1.41 14.67 6.90
CA LEU A 124 -2.81 14.86 6.52
C LEU A 124 -3.51 13.53 6.17
N GLN A 125 -2.80 12.59 5.54
CA GLN A 125 -3.35 11.27 5.24
C GLN A 125 -3.78 10.54 6.51
N HIS A 126 -2.95 10.52 7.56
CA HIS A 126 -3.28 9.88 8.82
C HIS A 126 -4.38 10.61 9.60
N GLN A 127 -4.39 11.94 9.59
CA GLN A 127 -5.52 12.71 10.12
C GLN A 127 -6.83 12.34 9.40
N GLY A 128 -6.81 12.24 8.06
CA GLY A 128 -7.96 11.89 7.25
C GLY A 128 -8.47 10.46 7.49
N ILE A 129 -7.56 9.46 7.56
CA ILE A 129 -7.90 8.06 7.87
C ILE A 129 -8.56 8.00 9.25
N THR A 130 -7.96 8.63 10.24
CA THR A 130 -8.50 8.65 11.61
C THR A 130 -9.87 9.32 11.69
N LYS A 131 -10.04 10.46 11.01
CA LYS A 131 -11.33 11.15 10.95
C LYS A 131 -12.42 10.22 10.40
N ARG A 132 -12.18 9.61 9.24
CA ARG A 132 -13.15 8.69 8.62
C ARG A 132 -13.42 7.44 9.46
N MET A 133 -12.39 6.90 10.12
CA MET A 133 -12.52 5.77 11.04
C MET A 133 -13.50 6.08 12.18
N MET A 134 -13.36 7.23 12.81
CA MET A 134 -14.24 7.67 13.90
C MET A 134 -15.66 8.03 13.40
N GLU A 135 -15.78 8.61 12.21
CA GLU A 135 -17.08 8.94 11.61
C GLU A 135 -17.87 7.69 11.16
N ARG A 136 -17.16 6.65 10.69
CA ARG A 136 -17.78 5.40 10.22
C ARG A 136 -18.16 4.45 11.37
N PHE A 137 -17.44 4.52 12.48
CA PHE A 137 -17.61 3.61 13.61
C PHE A 137 -17.71 4.38 14.94
N PRO A 138 -18.66 5.34 15.06
CA PRO A 138 -18.72 6.24 16.21
C PRO A 138 -18.94 5.50 17.53
N GLU A 139 -19.58 4.34 17.53
CA GLU A 139 -19.81 3.54 18.74
C GLU A 139 -18.51 3.06 19.39
N ILE A 140 -17.46 2.78 18.58
CA ILE A 140 -16.16 2.32 19.07
C ILE A 140 -15.44 3.44 19.83
N PHE A 141 -15.63 4.70 19.40
CA PHE A 141 -14.88 5.86 19.89
C PHE A 141 -15.70 6.78 20.80
N ALA A 142 -16.87 6.31 21.29
CA ALA A 142 -17.75 7.10 22.12
C ALA A 142 -17.24 7.19 23.57
N GLY A 143 -17.46 8.36 24.20
CA GLY A 143 -17.17 8.56 25.62
C GLY A 143 -15.68 8.50 25.96
N ASN A 144 -15.33 7.84 27.06
CA ASN A 144 -13.98 7.69 27.60
C ASN A 144 -13.33 6.35 27.21
N THR A 145 -13.51 5.94 25.98
CA THR A 145 -13.00 4.67 25.44
C THR A 145 -11.47 4.63 25.44
N ASN A 146 -10.91 3.44 25.63
CA ASN A 146 -9.47 3.19 25.57
C ASN A 146 -8.99 3.01 24.12
N ILE A 147 -7.91 3.67 23.78
CA ILE A 147 -7.19 3.52 22.51
C ILE A 147 -5.77 3.08 22.86
N GLU A 148 -5.38 1.93 22.34
CA GLU A 148 -3.99 1.46 22.42
C GLU A 148 -3.32 1.64 21.07
N ALA A 149 -2.23 2.40 21.01
CA ALA A 149 -1.50 2.66 19.79
C ALA A 149 -0.02 2.24 19.91
N ARG A 150 0.50 1.63 18.87
CA ARG A 150 1.91 1.21 18.77
C ARG A 150 2.49 1.65 17.43
N SER A 151 3.77 2.07 17.45
CA SER A 151 4.51 2.39 16.25
C SER A 151 5.81 1.58 16.19
N THR A 152 6.34 1.37 14.98
CA THR A 152 7.74 0.99 14.84
C THR A 152 8.64 2.14 15.28
N LEU A 153 9.93 1.86 15.55
CA LEU A 153 10.89 2.86 16.00
C LEU A 153 11.30 3.89 14.94
N VAL A 154 10.75 3.80 13.74
CA VAL A 154 11.07 4.71 12.65
C VAL A 154 10.27 6.01 12.80
N ILE A 155 10.96 7.16 12.84
CA ILE A 155 10.39 8.49 13.12
C ILE A 155 9.13 8.78 12.31
N ARG A 156 9.13 8.51 10.99
CA ARG A 156 7.95 8.74 10.15
C ARG A 156 6.73 7.91 10.55
N CYS A 157 6.94 6.72 11.15
CA CYS A 157 5.83 5.89 11.66
C CYS A 157 5.30 6.46 12.96
N ILE A 158 6.18 6.90 13.87
CA ILE A 158 5.81 7.57 15.11
C ILE A 158 5.01 8.84 14.80
N LEU A 159 5.51 9.69 13.89
CA LEU A 159 4.81 10.91 13.48
C LEU A 159 3.47 10.62 12.78
N SER A 160 3.36 9.53 12.04
CA SER A 160 2.09 9.08 11.45
C SER A 160 1.08 8.70 12.54
N MET A 161 1.52 7.94 13.54
CA MET A 161 0.73 7.61 14.73
C MET A 161 0.25 8.89 15.44
N GLU A 162 1.18 9.79 15.78
CA GLU A 162 0.88 11.01 16.53
C GLU A 162 -0.14 11.90 15.80
N ASN A 163 -0.01 12.05 14.46
CA ASN A 163 -0.98 12.80 13.67
C ASN A 163 -2.40 12.17 13.72
N GLY A 164 -2.48 10.85 13.71
CA GLY A 164 -3.73 10.12 13.89
C GLY A 164 -4.31 10.35 15.30
N LEU A 165 -3.49 10.18 16.33
CA LEU A 165 -3.93 10.34 17.73
C LEU A 165 -4.37 11.78 18.06
N GLN A 166 -3.64 12.77 17.56
CA GLN A 166 -4.04 14.19 17.68
C GLN A 166 -5.41 14.43 17.02
N GLN A 167 -5.67 13.83 15.87
CA GLN A 167 -6.97 13.94 15.22
C GLN A 167 -8.08 13.26 16.05
N MET A 168 -7.80 12.12 16.69
CA MET A 168 -8.75 11.47 17.61
C MET A 168 -9.13 12.41 18.79
N LEU A 169 -8.14 13.01 19.44
CA LEU A 169 -8.37 13.92 20.55
C LEU A 169 -9.10 15.20 20.13
N ARG A 170 -8.90 15.70 18.92
CA ARG A 170 -9.69 16.83 18.37
C ARG A 170 -11.17 16.47 18.24
N MET A 171 -11.50 15.22 17.89
CA MET A 171 -12.87 14.76 17.69
C MET A 171 -13.51 14.30 19.01
N ASN A 172 -12.75 13.64 19.89
CA ASN A 172 -13.21 13.22 21.20
C ASN A 172 -12.09 13.37 22.24
N PRO A 173 -12.06 14.48 23.01
CA PRO A 173 -11.01 14.73 24.01
C PRO A 173 -11.14 13.86 25.27
N LYS A 174 -12.18 13.02 25.37
CA LYS A 174 -12.41 12.11 26.52
C LYS A 174 -11.75 10.74 26.31
N LEU A 175 -11.15 10.47 25.15
CA LEU A 175 -10.48 9.19 24.89
C LEU A 175 -9.28 9.01 25.82
N HIS A 176 -9.12 7.80 26.34
CA HIS A 176 -7.92 7.40 27.09
C HIS A 176 -6.95 6.75 26.10
N ILE A 177 -5.91 7.48 25.71
CA ILE A 177 -4.93 7.03 24.72
C ILE A 177 -3.66 6.55 25.41
N PHE A 178 -3.30 5.28 25.18
CA PHE A 178 -2.04 4.68 25.57
C PHE A 178 -1.24 4.44 24.29
N HIS A 179 -0.07 5.05 24.15
CA HIS A 179 0.74 4.91 22.95
C HIS A 179 2.21 4.68 23.28
N ASP A 180 2.89 3.92 22.44
CA ASP A 180 4.29 3.58 22.63
C ASP A 180 4.97 3.26 21.29
N ALA A 181 6.30 3.37 21.26
CA ALA A 181 7.20 2.88 20.23
C ALA A 181 8.39 2.24 20.93
N SER A 182 8.40 0.91 21.03
CA SER A 182 9.36 0.15 21.83
C SER A 182 10.01 -0.97 21.04
N GLU A 183 11.31 -1.22 21.27
CA GLU A 183 12.02 -2.38 20.76
C GLU A 183 11.33 -3.69 21.17
N HIS A 184 10.73 -3.71 22.37
CA HIS A 184 9.97 -4.85 22.88
C HIS A 184 8.89 -5.33 21.93
N ASP A 185 8.24 -4.41 21.21
CA ASP A 185 7.14 -4.71 20.30
C ASP A 185 7.59 -5.05 18.88
N MET A 186 8.87 -4.86 18.54
CA MET A 186 9.36 -5.04 17.16
C MET A 186 9.25 -6.49 16.66
N TYR A 187 9.17 -7.49 17.55
CA TYR A 187 9.00 -8.89 17.15
C TYR A 187 7.70 -9.16 16.38
N TYR A 188 6.67 -8.31 16.52
CA TYR A 188 5.42 -8.37 15.75
C TYR A 188 5.16 -7.09 14.93
N MET A 189 5.60 -5.93 15.42
CA MET A 189 5.38 -4.64 14.72
C MET A 189 6.20 -4.50 13.45
N ASN A 190 7.44 -5.01 13.46
CA ASN A 190 8.38 -4.97 12.34
C ASN A 190 9.30 -6.18 12.38
N GLN A 191 8.70 -7.37 12.32
CA GLN A 191 9.42 -8.62 12.48
C GLN A 191 10.58 -8.76 11.49
N GLY A 192 11.81 -8.82 12.00
CA GLY A 192 12.98 -9.26 11.26
C GLY A 192 13.05 -10.80 11.23
N ASP A 193 13.25 -11.36 10.05
CA ASP A 193 13.51 -12.79 9.89
C ASP A 193 14.64 -12.97 8.88
N ARG A 194 15.84 -13.29 9.38
CA ARG A 194 17.05 -13.37 8.55
C ARG A 194 16.91 -14.30 7.36
N HIS A 195 16.19 -15.42 7.52
CA HIS A 195 15.96 -16.34 6.42
C HIS A 195 15.07 -15.71 5.35
N LEU A 196 13.89 -15.20 5.73
CA LEU A 196 12.96 -14.58 4.79
C LEU A 196 13.55 -13.30 4.17
N ASP A 197 14.32 -12.53 4.93
CA ASP A 197 15.00 -11.34 4.43
C ASP A 197 16.08 -11.67 3.39
N SER A 198 16.81 -12.79 3.57
CA SER A 198 17.78 -13.25 2.57
C SER A 198 17.12 -13.66 1.25
N LEU A 199 15.93 -14.24 1.30
CA LEU A 199 15.19 -14.66 0.10
C LEU A 199 14.77 -13.49 -0.79
N LYS A 200 14.47 -12.30 -0.23
CA LYS A 200 14.12 -11.09 -1.00
C LYS A 200 15.24 -10.65 -1.95
N ASN A 201 16.48 -11.03 -1.63
CA ASN A 201 17.68 -10.68 -2.39
C ASN A 201 18.36 -11.90 -3.02
N CYS A 202 17.67 -13.03 -3.10
CA CYS A 202 18.23 -14.25 -3.67
C CYS A 202 18.58 -14.10 -5.15
N VAL A 203 19.45 -14.97 -5.64
CA VAL A 203 19.89 -14.95 -7.03
C VAL A 203 18.71 -15.10 -7.98
N GLY A 204 17.73 -15.97 -7.65
CA GLY A 204 16.55 -16.20 -8.48
C GLY A 204 15.75 -14.93 -8.76
N ILE A 205 15.44 -14.12 -7.73
CA ILE A 205 14.76 -12.84 -7.92
C ILE A 205 15.57 -11.87 -8.78
N LYS A 206 16.88 -11.76 -8.51
CA LYS A 206 17.76 -10.85 -9.28
C LYS A 206 17.83 -11.21 -10.75
N VAL A 207 17.95 -12.50 -11.07
CA VAL A 207 17.97 -12.98 -12.47
C VAL A 207 16.65 -12.66 -13.16
N VAL A 208 15.52 -13.04 -12.56
CA VAL A 208 14.19 -12.76 -13.12
C VAL A 208 13.98 -11.27 -13.36
N GLN A 209 14.34 -10.42 -12.38
CA GLN A 209 14.23 -8.97 -12.55
C GLN A 209 15.11 -8.41 -13.66
N GLN A 210 16.34 -8.92 -13.78
CA GLN A 210 17.27 -8.48 -14.81
C GLN A 210 16.77 -8.89 -16.20
N GLU A 211 16.36 -10.14 -16.38
CA GLU A 211 15.81 -10.65 -17.65
C GLU A 211 14.53 -9.89 -18.03
N PHE A 212 13.65 -9.67 -17.07
CA PHE A 212 12.42 -8.93 -17.29
C PHE A 212 12.69 -7.47 -17.69
N ALA A 213 13.60 -6.79 -16.98
CA ALA A 213 13.99 -5.42 -17.33
C ALA A 213 14.65 -5.34 -18.72
N GLN A 214 15.51 -6.28 -19.09
CA GLN A 214 16.12 -6.35 -20.42
C GLN A 214 15.09 -6.52 -21.54
N LYS A 215 14.04 -7.30 -21.27
CA LYS A 215 12.97 -7.56 -22.25
C LYS A 215 12.02 -6.37 -22.41
N HIS A 216 11.69 -5.68 -21.33
CA HIS A 216 10.59 -4.71 -21.31
C HIS A 216 11.02 -3.25 -21.21
N ILE A 217 12.19 -2.93 -20.62
CA ILE A 217 12.61 -1.55 -20.43
C ILE A 217 13.58 -1.11 -21.53
N ASN A 218 13.14 -0.17 -22.36
CA ASN A 218 13.97 0.46 -23.38
C ASN A 218 14.23 1.94 -23.06
N CYS A 219 15.45 2.24 -22.64
CA CYS A 219 15.86 3.59 -22.27
C CYS A 219 16.25 4.50 -23.46
N THR A 220 16.32 3.96 -24.70
CA THR A 220 16.91 4.65 -25.85
C THR A 220 16.21 5.96 -26.18
N ARG A 221 14.88 6.00 -26.15
CA ARG A 221 14.11 7.23 -26.42
C ARG A 221 14.39 8.28 -25.34
N LEU A 222 14.27 7.91 -24.06
CA LEU A 222 14.52 8.83 -22.96
C LEU A 222 15.93 9.41 -22.99
N MET A 223 16.95 8.60 -23.32
CA MET A 223 18.32 9.08 -23.44
C MET A 223 18.47 10.08 -24.59
N LYS A 224 17.82 9.86 -25.74
CA LYS A 224 17.82 10.81 -26.87
C LYS A 224 17.07 12.11 -26.56
N GLU A 225 16.02 12.04 -25.76
CA GLU A 225 15.31 13.24 -25.29
C GLU A 225 16.17 14.12 -24.37
N LEU A 226 17.00 13.50 -23.53
CA LEU A 226 17.79 14.21 -22.53
C LEU A 226 19.17 14.64 -23.03
N PHE A 227 19.79 13.87 -23.95
CA PHE A 227 21.18 14.03 -24.35
C PHE A 227 21.32 14.12 -25.87
N ASN A 228 22.23 15.00 -26.33
CA ASN A 228 22.50 15.25 -27.74
C ASN A 228 23.64 14.40 -28.33
N ASP A 229 24.32 13.58 -27.51
CA ASP A 229 25.46 12.77 -27.91
C ASP A 229 25.32 11.30 -27.41
N PRO A 230 24.83 10.38 -28.25
CA PRO A 230 24.66 8.97 -27.86
C PRO A 230 25.96 8.25 -27.50
N ALA A 231 27.11 8.63 -28.12
CA ALA A 231 28.40 8.01 -27.85
C ALA A 231 28.88 8.43 -26.44
N TRP A 232 28.71 9.68 -26.08
CA TRP A 232 28.99 10.20 -24.75
C TRP A 232 28.10 9.51 -23.69
N VAL A 233 26.80 9.35 -23.95
CA VAL A 233 25.85 8.64 -23.05
C VAL A 233 26.33 7.23 -22.78
N LYS A 234 26.71 6.47 -23.82
CA LYS A 234 27.19 5.09 -23.66
C LYS A 234 28.41 4.97 -22.75
N GLN A 235 29.27 5.99 -22.74
CA GLN A 235 30.50 5.99 -21.94
C GLN A 235 30.30 6.53 -20.51
N ASN A 236 29.34 7.45 -20.31
CA ASN A 236 29.26 8.24 -19.09
C ASN A 236 28.00 7.99 -18.26
N ILE A 237 26.95 7.37 -18.80
CA ILE A 237 25.66 7.23 -18.14
C ILE A 237 25.28 5.75 -17.96
N ASN A 238 24.98 5.38 -16.75
CA ASN A 238 24.23 4.14 -16.52
C ASN A 238 22.75 4.39 -16.84
N GLN A 239 22.37 4.07 -18.09
CA GLN A 239 21.06 4.41 -18.64
C GLN A 239 19.91 3.78 -17.87
N SER A 240 20.05 2.52 -17.48
CA SER A 240 19.00 1.81 -16.72
C SER A 240 18.81 2.39 -15.32
N ASP A 241 19.91 2.74 -14.62
CA ASP A 241 19.83 3.34 -13.30
C ASP A 241 19.26 4.77 -13.35
N LEU A 242 19.67 5.57 -14.34
CA LEU A 242 19.11 6.91 -14.57
C LEU A 242 17.61 6.85 -14.88
N ASN A 243 17.19 5.96 -15.80
CA ASN A 243 15.78 5.76 -16.13
C ASN A 243 14.97 5.42 -14.87
N ARG A 244 15.43 4.41 -14.12
CA ARG A 244 14.77 3.97 -12.88
C ARG A 244 14.67 5.10 -11.85
N LYS A 245 15.75 5.85 -11.64
CA LYS A 245 15.77 6.96 -10.67
C LYS A 245 14.89 8.14 -11.08
N LEU A 246 14.83 8.47 -12.37
CA LEU A 246 13.90 9.48 -12.88
C LEU A 246 12.43 9.03 -12.73
N TYR A 247 12.13 7.75 -12.96
CA TYR A 247 10.81 7.19 -12.73
C TYR A 247 10.43 7.21 -11.24
N GLU A 248 11.32 6.75 -10.33
CA GLU A 248 11.10 6.81 -8.88
C GLU A 248 10.87 8.25 -8.41
N MET A 249 11.65 9.21 -8.93
CA MET A 249 11.50 10.63 -8.62
C MET A 249 10.16 11.17 -9.14
N ALA A 250 9.78 10.90 -10.39
CA ALA A 250 8.47 11.26 -10.95
C ALA A 250 7.32 10.73 -10.08
N SER A 251 7.44 9.47 -9.65
CA SER A 251 6.46 8.80 -8.82
C SER A 251 6.33 9.42 -7.42
N SER A 252 7.43 9.90 -6.85
CA SER A 252 7.49 10.42 -5.46
C SER A 252 6.91 11.82 -5.30
N ILE A 253 6.91 12.64 -6.36
CA ILE A 253 6.48 14.06 -6.31
C ILE A 253 5.06 14.21 -5.78
N GLN A 254 4.16 13.28 -6.12
CA GLN A 254 2.77 13.31 -5.65
C GLN A 254 2.63 13.32 -4.12
N GLY A 255 3.66 12.86 -3.40
CA GLY A 255 3.73 12.84 -1.95
C GLY A 255 4.32 14.10 -1.30
N THR A 256 4.82 15.06 -2.09
CA THR A 256 5.57 16.24 -1.61
C THR A 256 4.79 17.56 -1.83
N GLU A 257 5.35 18.68 -1.40
CA GLU A 257 4.76 20.01 -1.60
C GLU A 257 4.96 20.57 -3.03
N LEU A 258 5.76 19.85 -3.86
CA LEU A 258 5.89 20.11 -5.29
C LEU A 258 4.79 19.48 -6.13
N ARG A 259 3.90 18.67 -5.54
CA ARG A 259 2.73 18.11 -6.25
C ARG A 259 1.91 19.23 -6.89
N GLY A 260 1.56 19.04 -8.16
CA GLY A 260 0.83 20.03 -8.95
C GLY A 260 1.65 21.24 -9.42
N LYS A 261 2.93 21.37 -9.00
CA LYS A 261 3.86 22.43 -9.40
C LYS A 261 4.95 21.93 -10.34
N VAL A 262 5.45 20.72 -10.09
CA VAL A 262 6.49 20.07 -10.87
C VAL A 262 6.04 18.69 -11.27
N SER A 263 6.32 18.28 -12.50
CA SER A 263 6.11 16.93 -12.99
C SER A 263 7.32 16.47 -13.80
N LEU A 264 7.65 15.19 -13.67
CA LEU A 264 8.60 14.47 -14.50
C LEU A 264 7.93 13.35 -15.32
N TYR A 265 6.61 13.20 -15.21
CA TYR A 265 5.87 12.20 -15.99
C TYR A 265 5.92 12.50 -17.50
N ASP A 266 6.11 13.77 -17.88
CA ASP A 266 6.29 14.20 -19.27
C ASP A 266 7.59 13.70 -19.95
N LEU A 267 8.50 13.12 -19.16
CA LEU A 267 9.69 12.44 -19.67
C LEU A 267 9.38 11.07 -20.28
N PHE A 268 8.26 10.48 -19.93
CA PHE A 268 7.93 9.10 -20.25
C PHE A 268 6.69 9.03 -21.14
N THR A 269 6.69 8.09 -22.07
CA THR A 269 5.45 7.68 -22.74
C THR A 269 4.59 6.84 -21.79
N ALA A 270 3.31 6.66 -22.10
CA ALA A 270 2.42 5.80 -21.32
C ALA A 270 2.95 4.36 -21.24
N GLU A 271 3.54 3.85 -22.33
CA GLU A 271 4.15 2.53 -22.36
C GLU A 271 5.39 2.44 -21.48
N GLU A 272 6.28 3.42 -21.50
CA GLU A 272 7.47 3.46 -20.64
C GLU A 272 7.11 3.54 -19.16
N LEU A 273 6.07 4.30 -18.79
CA LEU A 273 5.56 4.32 -17.43
C LEU A 273 5.01 2.96 -17.01
N TYR A 274 4.23 2.34 -17.88
CA TYR A 274 3.70 1.00 -17.63
C TYR A 274 4.81 -0.03 -17.44
N GLN A 275 5.84 -0.03 -18.29
CA GLN A 275 6.95 -0.95 -18.19
C GLN A 275 7.80 -0.74 -16.92
N ASN A 276 8.06 0.51 -16.53
CA ASN A 276 8.75 0.82 -15.28
C ASN A 276 7.93 0.36 -14.06
N TRP A 277 6.62 0.64 -14.05
CA TRP A 277 5.73 0.16 -13.01
C TRP A 277 5.68 -1.37 -12.96
N LEU A 278 5.57 -2.04 -14.12
CA LEU A 278 5.49 -3.49 -14.21
C LEU A 278 6.72 -4.17 -13.57
N ASN A 279 7.90 -3.64 -13.83
CA ASN A 279 9.14 -4.13 -13.22
C ASN A 279 9.15 -3.94 -11.69
N ALA A 280 8.66 -2.82 -11.18
CA ALA A 280 8.51 -2.59 -9.74
C ALA A 280 7.47 -3.54 -9.13
N ASN A 281 6.31 -3.69 -9.77
CA ASN A 281 5.20 -4.54 -9.32
C ASN A 281 5.62 -6.01 -9.18
N ILE A 282 6.38 -6.54 -10.16
CA ILE A 282 6.91 -7.90 -10.13
C ILE A 282 7.86 -8.08 -8.95
N TRP A 283 8.74 -7.12 -8.69
CA TRP A 283 9.63 -7.20 -7.55
C TRP A 283 8.85 -7.25 -6.23
N TRP A 284 7.84 -6.39 -6.07
CA TRP A 284 7.00 -6.39 -4.88
C TRP A 284 6.30 -7.74 -4.67
N GLN A 285 5.76 -8.32 -5.76
CA GLN A 285 5.10 -9.63 -5.69
C GLN A 285 6.08 -10.74 -5.29
N MET A 286 7.27 -10.80 -5.92
CA MET A 286 8.26 -11.83 -5.60
C MET A 286 8.83 -11.68 -4.18
N ALA A 287 9.08 -10.44 -3.74
CA ALA A 287 9.74 -10.16 -2.46
C ALA A 287 8.82 -10.24 -1.25
N TYR A 288 7.50 -10.07 -1.43
CA TYR A 288 6.54 -9.98 -0.31
C TYR A 288 5.25 -10.79 -0.51
N GLY A 289 4.97 -11.21 -1.73
CA GLY A 289 3.81 -12.03 -2.07
C GLY A 289 4.10 -13.53 -2.03
N ASN A 290 3.12 -14.29 -2.52
CA ASN A 290 3.23 -15.74 -2.67
C ASN A 290 3.91 -16.07 -4.01
N SER A 291 5.21 -16.35 -3.98
CA SER A 291 6.04 -16.51 -5.16
C SER A 291 6.92 -17.75 -5.05
N PRO A 292 6.99 -18.60 -6.10
CA PRO A 292 7.86 -19.77 -6.12
C PRO A 292 9.35 -19.41 -6.05
N TYR A 293 9.73 -18.19 -6.48
CA TYR A 293 11.12 -17.71 -6.41
C TYR A 293 11.62 -17.53 -4.98
N THR A 294 10.70 -17.41 -4.02
CA THR A 294 11.00 -17.34 -2.58
C THR A 294 10.39 -18.52 -1.81
N GLY A 295 10.06 -19.61 -2.51
CA GLY A 295 9.48 -20.81 -1.90
C GLY A 295 8.10 -20.62 -1.29
N ASN A 296 7.35 -19.61 -1.73
CA ASN A 296 6.00 -19.29 -1.25
C ASN A 296 5.94 -18.94 0.26
N VAL A 297 7.05 -18.48 0.86
CA VAL A 297 7.12 -18.29 2.33
C VAL A 297 7.11 -16.83 2.77
N GLN A 298 7.25 -15.87 1.87
CA GLN A 298 7.32 -14.45 2.23
C GLN A 298 6.11 -13.91 3.02
N PRO A 299 4.85 -14.31 2.72
CA PRO A 299 3.71 -13.88 3.53
C PRO A 299 3.83 -14.22 5.02
N PHE A 300 4.54 -15.30 5.36
CA PHE A 300 4.76 -15.72 6.75
C PHE A 300 5.71 -14.81 7.53
N SER A 301 6.35 -13.84 6.89
CA SER A 301 7.07 -12.77 7.61
C SER A 301 6.16 -12.03 8.59
N GLN A 302 4.83 -12.06 8.36
CA GLN A 302 3.85 -11.42 9.23
C GLN A 302 3.08 -12.39 10.15
N ARG A 303 3.58 -13.59 10.36
CA ARG A 303 2.98 -14.58 11.25
C ARG A 303 2.82 -14.09 12.70
N ASN A 304 3.78 -13.32 13.22
CA ASN A 304 3.70 -12.78 14.59
C ASN A 304 2.68 -11.64 14.68
N LEU A 305 2.62 -10.76 13.69
CA LEU A 305 1.62 -9.71 13.62
C LEU A 305 0.19 -10.30 13.56
N LEU A 306 0.00 -11.33 12.74
CA LEU A 306 -1.30 -12.01 12.67
C LEU A 306 -1.68 -12.65 14.00
N ARG A 307 -0.73 -13.31 14.71
CA ARG A 307 -0.96 -13.86 16.06
C ARG A 307 -1.35 -12.76 17.05
N ASP A 308 -0.64 -11.63 17.06
CA ASP A 308 -0.94 -10.50 17.94
C ASP A 308 -2.35 -9.93 17.66
N ILE A 309 -2.72 -9.77 16.39
CA ILE A 309 -4.07 -9.32 16.00
C ILE A 309 -5.15 -10.26 16.56
N ILE A 310 -4.96 -11.60 16.41
CA ILE A 310 -5.94 -12.59 16.89
C ILE A 310 -6.01 -12.59 18.42
N GLN A 311 -4.88 -12.64 19.11
CA GLN A 311 -4.83 -12.70 20.58
C GLN A 311 -5.40 -11.44 21.21
N LYS A 312 -5.09 -10.27 20.63
CA LYS A 312 -5.63 -9.00 21.08
C LYS A 312 -7.14 -8.91 20.84
N ALA A 313 -7.62 -9.42 19.69
CA ALA A 313 -9.04 -9.48 19.40
C ALA A 313 -9.79 -10.39 20.40
N ASP A 314 -9.28 -11.59 20.71
CA ASP A 314 -9.87 -12.46 21.73
C ASP A 314 -10.00 -11.77 23.08
N SER A 315 -8.95 -11.06 23.53
CA SER A 315 -8.99 -10.32 24.79
C SER A 315 -10.01 -9.16 24.76
N CYS A 316 -10.08 -8.44 23.64
CA CYS A 316 -10.98 -7.31 23.47
C CYS A 316 -12.45 -7.74 23.32
N ILE A 317 -12.72 -8.88 22.70
CA ILE A 317 -14.07 -9.44 22.57
C ILE A 317 -14.69 -9.72 23.94
N ALA A 318 -13.89 -10.07 24.94
CA ALA A 318 -14.38 -10.29 26.31
C ALA A 318 -14.80 -9.00 27.04
N LEU A 319 -14.43 -7.82 26.52
CA LEU A 319 -14.71 -6.54 27.15
C LEU A 319 -16.01 -5.91 26.59
N GLN A 320 -16.65 -5.05 27.39
CA GLN A 320 -17.85 -4.32 26.97
C GLN A 320 -17.50 -3.16 26.02
N HIS A 321 -16.46 -2.38 26.33
CA HIS A 321 -16.01 -1.22 25.56
C HIS A 321 -14.49 -1.26 25.36
N PRO A 322 -13.99 -2.18 24.50
CA PRO A 322 -12.56 -2.37 24.31
C PRO A 322 -11.88 -1.23 23.52
N GLY A 323 -12.64 -0.47 22.74
CA GLY A 323 -12.11 0.63 21.92
C GLY A 323 -11.37 0.18 20.70
N ALA A 324 -10.11 0.62 20.53
CA ALA A 324 -9.32 0.29 19.34
C ALA A 324 -7.86 -0.01 19.66
N THR A 325 -7.28 -0.92 18.87
CA THR A 325 -5.83 -1.19 18.85
C THR A 325 -5.25 -0.75 17.51
N LEU A 326 -4.38 0.24 17.55
CA LEU A 326 -3.82 0.89 16.37
C LEU A 326 -2.33 0.57 16.27
N ARG A 327 -1.87 0.18 15.06
CA ARG A 327 -0.47 -0.13 14.78
C ARG A 327 0.00 0.65 13.56
N TYR A 328 1.20 1.25 13.65
CA TYR A 328 1.77 2.09 12.58
C TYR A 328 3.16 1.60 12.20
N GLY A 329 3.34 1.27 10.93
CA GLY A 329 4.59 0.68 10.44
C GLY A 329 4.79 0.90 8.93
N HIS A 330 4.94 -0.20 8.19
CA HIS A 330 5.48 -0.17 6.84
C HIS A 330 4.63 -0.96 5.83
N ASP A 331 4.81 -0.64 4.54
CA ASP A 331 4.34 -1.42 3.40
C ASP A 331 4.85 -2.87 3.43
N THR A 332 6.10 -3.06 3.87
CA THR A 332 6.74 -4.37 4.04
C THR A 332 6.08 -5.27 5.09
N MET A 333 5.12 -4.73 5.86
CA MET A 333 4.27 -5.47 6.79
C MET A 333 2.85 -5.64 6.22
N VAL A 334 2.26 -4.57 5.68
CA VAL A 334 0.89 -4.61 5.12
C VAL A 334 0.83 -5.57 3.94
N THR A 335 1.80 -5.54 3.03
CA THR A 335 1.79 -6.37 1.81
C THR A 335 1.80 -7.86 2.13
N PRO A 336 2.79 -8.40 2.88
CA PRO A 336 2.78 -9.84 3.18
C PRO A 336 1.62 -10.25 4.10
N LEU A 337 1.10 -9.38 4.98
CA LEU A 337 -0.11 -9.70 5.74
C LEU A 337 -1.35 -9.80 4.84
N THR A 338 -1.49 -8.90 3.86
CA THR A 338 -2.54 -8.96 2.83
C THR A 338 -2.47 -10.27 2.05
N CYS A 339 -1.26 -10.69 1.67
CA CYS A 339 -1.03 -11.95 0.96
C CYS A 339 -1.24 -13.17 1.87
N LEU A 340 -0.82 -13.15 3.14
CA LEU A 340 -1.01 -14.24 4.11
C LEU A 340 -2.49 -14.53 4.33
N LEU A 341 -3.30 -13.47 4.45
CA LEU A 341 -4.75 -13.56 4.58
C LEU A 341 -5.47 -13.83 3.26
N ASN A 342 -4.78 -13.79 2.13
CA ASN A 342 -5.33 -13.90 0.78
C ASN A 342 -6.49 -12.92 0.54
N LEU A 343 -6.33 -11.66 1.01
CA LEU A 343 -7.34 -10.62 0.80
C LEU A 343 -7.46 -10.31 -0.69
N ASN A 344 -8.68 -10.29 -1.21
CA ASN A 344 -8.99 -10.03 -2.61
C ASN A 344 -8.24 -10.92 -3.62
N GLY A 345 -7.78 -12.12 -3.19
CA GLY A 345 -6.99 -13.03 -4.01
C GLY A 345 -5.51 -12.69 -4.12
N TYR A 346 -5.00 -11.66 -3.39
CA TYR A 346 -3.59 -11.28 -3.45
C TYR A 346 -2.60 -12.30 -2.86
N GLY A 347 -3.09 -13.33 -2.19
CA GLY A 347 -2.28 -14.44 -1.68
C GLY A 347 -2.15 -15.62 -2.63
N GLU A 348 -2.71 -15.57 -3.84
CA GLU A 348 -2.57 -16.63 -4.82
C GLU A 348 -1.14 -16.72 -5.36
N GLU A 349 -0.67 -17.94 -5.63
CA GLU A 349 0.65 -18.18 -6.22
C GLU A 349 0.67 -17.72 -7.68
N ILE A 350 1.64 -16.90 -8.04
CA ILE A 350 1.87 -16.47 -9.43
C ILE A 350 3.24 -16.97 -9.87
N LYS A 351 3.24 -17.97 -10.75
CA LYS A 351 4.47 -18.65 -11.22
C LYS A 351 5.18 -17.87 -12.33
N ASP A 352 4.39 -17.22 -13.17
CA ASP A 352 4.89 -16.52 -14.36
C ASP A 352 4.93 -15.00 -14.10
N PRO A 353 6.13 -14.39 -14.08
CA PRO A 353 6.26 -12.95 -13.87
C PRO A 353 5.47 -12.09 -14.88
N GLU A 354 5.29 -12.58 -16.11
CA GLU A 354 4.51 -11.88 -17.15
C GLU A 354 3.00 -11.79 -16.80
N LYS A 355 2.52 -12.65 -15.91
CA LYS A 355 1.12 -12.68 -15.48
C LYS A 355 0.86 -11.91 -14.18
N VAL A 356 1.88 -11.41 -13.51
CA VAL A 356 1.70 -10.70 -12.23
C VAL A 356 0.72 -9.54 -12.38
N ALA A 357 0.88 -8.72 -13.41
CA ALA A 357 0.05 -7.54 -13.64
C ALA A 357 -1.39 -7.83 -14.10
N SER A 358 -1.80 -9.09 -14.22
CA SER A 358 -3.19 -9.45 -14.49
C SER A 358 -4.04 -9.61 -13.22
N GLN A 359 -3.41 -9.76 -12.04
CA GLN A 359 -4.12 -10.07 -10.80
C GLN A 359 -3.48 -9.53 -9.53
N TRP A 360 -2.28 -8.94 -9.60
CA TRP A 360 -1.59 -8.40 -8.43
C TRP A 360 -1.06 -6.99 -8.72
N PHE A 361 -1.41 -6.01 -7.87
CA PHE A 361 -1.21 -4.59 -8.13
C PHE A 361 -0.70 -3.90 -6.88
N ASP A 362 0.60 -3.59 -6.85
CA ASP A 362 1.25 -2.93 -5.71
C ASP A 362 0.59 -1.59 -5.37
N TYR A 363 0.22 -0.77 -6.36
CA TYR A 363 -0.42 0.52 -6.15
C TYR A 363 -1.81 0.44 -5.49
N LYS A 364 -2.46 -0.74 -5.47
CA LYS A 364 -3.72 -1.00 -4.74
C LYS A 364 -3.48 -1.58 -3.34
N ILE A 365 -2.34 -2.26 -3.13
CA ILE A 365 -2.00 -2.91 -1.88
C ILE A 365 -1.13 -2.01 -1.01
N THR A 366 -0.16 -1.33 -1.61
CA THR A 366 0.91 -0.60 -0.91
C THR A 366 0.96 0.91 -1.14
N PRO A 367 -0.12 1.65 -1.43
CA PRO A 367 0.00 3.10 -1.50
C PRO A 367 0.54 3.66 -0.18
N MET A 368 1.10 4.87 -0.20
CA MET A 368 1.46 5.59 1.03
C MET A 368 0.24 5.67 1.94
N ALA A 369 0.41 5.43 3.24
CA ALA A 369 -0.66 5.34 4.23
C ALA A 369 -1.66 4.18 4.01
N THR A 370 -1.32 3.17 3.20
CA THR A 370 -2.14 1.94 3.12
C THR A 370 -2.39 1.38 4.52
N ASN A 371 -3.57 0.81 4.72
CA ASN A 371 -3.93 0.27 6.01
C ASN A 371 -4.87 -0.92 5.91
N LEU A 372 -4.78 -1.79 6.92
CA LEU A 372 -5.72 -2.88 7.19
C LEU A 372 -6.51 -2.55 8.43
N GLN A 373 -7.82 -2.70 8.36
CA GLN A 373 -8.72 -2.52 9.51
C GLN A 373 -9.57 -3.77 9.66
N PHE A 374 -9.58 -4.33 10.86
CA PHE A 374 -10.46 -5.41 11.27
C PHE A 374 -11.50 -4.81 12.21
N VAL A 375 -12.73 -4.66 11.72
CA VAL A 375 -13.82 -4.03 12.46
C VAL A 375 -14.73 -5.12 13.00
N PHE A 376 -14.90 -5.17 14.31
CA PHE A 376 -15.67 -6.19 14.99
C PHE A 376 -17.05 -5.66 15.39
N TYR A 377 -18.05 -6.46 15.12
CA TYR A 377 -19.45 -6.16 15.37
C TYR A 377 -20.04 -7.19 16.31
N ARG A 378 -20.94 -6.75 17.21
CA ARG A 378 -21.58 -7.62 18.19
C ARG A 378 -23.09 -7.38 18.18
N ASN A 379 -23.86 -8.46 18.33
CA ASN A 379 -25.30 -8.38 18.57
C ASN A 379 -25.63 -8.58 20.07
N LYS A 380 -26.94 -8.51 20.42
CA LYS A 380 -27.40 -8.68 21.81
C LYS A 380 -27.19 -10.12 22.35
N ALA A 381 -27.02 -11.11 21.49
CA ALA A 381 -26.72 -12.48 21.88
C ALA A 381 -25.21 -12.75 22.04
N ASN A 382 -24.37 -11.70 21.96
CA ASN A 382 -22.92 -11.77 21.98
C ASN A 382 -22.29 -12.54 20.80
N ASP A 383 -23.05 -12.75 19.71
CA ASP A 383 -22.45 -13.24 18.48
C ASP A 383 -21.59 -12.15 17.84
N VAL A 384 -20.41 -12.54 17.33
CA VAL A 384 -19.39 -11.60 16.86
C VAL A 384 -19.08 -11.82 15.39
N LEU A 385 -19.17 -10.76 14.62
CA LEU A 385 -18.75 -10.68 13.23
C LEU A 385 -17.50 -9.81 13.10
N VAL A 386 -16.68 -10.10 12.10
CA VAL A 386 -15.56 -9.24 11.69
C VAL A 386 -15.71 -8.85 10.21
N LYS A 387 -15.42 -7.58 9.90
CA LYS A 387 -15.26 -7.07 8.54
C LYS A 387 -13.82 -6.63 8.37
N VAL A 388 -13.21 -6.99 7.23
CA VAL A 388 -11.84 -6.60 6.91
C VAL A 388 -11.84 -5.52 5.84
N LEU A 389 -11.08 -4.45 6.07
CA LEU A 389 -10.89 -3.36 5.13
C LEU A 389 -9.42 -3.29 4.72
N LEU A 390 -9.16 -3.16 3.42
CA LEU A 390 -7.86 -2.80 2.85
C LEU A 390 -7.98 -1.39 2.26
N CYS A 391 -7.14 -0.48 2.68
CA CYS A 391 -7.25 0.94 2.29
C CYS A 391 -8.67 1.51 2.54
N GLU A 392 -9.28 1.14 3.66
CA GLU A 392 -10.63 1.56 4.07
C GLU A 392 -11.78 1.06 3.17
N ASP A 393 -11.51 0.26 2.12
CA ASP A 393 -12.51 -0.43 1.30
C ASP A 393 -12.66 -1.89 1.75
N GLU A 394 -13.85 -2.46 1.59
CA GLU A 394 -14.15 -3.85 1.97
C GLU A 394 -13.27 -4.83 1.19
N ALA A 395 -12.57 -5.71 1.93
CA ALA A 395 -11.78 -6.79 1.37
C ALA A 395 -12.49 -8.14 1.52
N THR A 396 -12.36 -8.99 0.49
CA THR A 396 -12.89 -10.34 0.51
C THR A 396 -11.84 -11.33 1.01
N LEU A 397 -12.32 -12.38 1.66
CA LEU A 397 -11.53 -13.54 2.13
C LEU A 397 -12.05 -14.81 1.48
N PRO A 398 -11.21 -15.84 1.28
CA PRO A 398 -11.65 -17.14 0.76
C PRO A 398 -12.31 -17.99 1.87
N ILE A 399 -13.22 -17.40 2.62
CA ILE A 399 -14.01 -18.01 3.68
C ILE A 399 -15.48 -17.92 3.26
N LYS A 400 -16.20 -19.02 3.33
CA LYS A 400 -17.65 -18.99 3.12
C LYS A 400 -18.32 -18.17 4.23
N SER A 401 -19.22 -17.28 3.85
CA SER A 401 -20.01 -16.50 4.80
C SER A 401 -21.43 -16.34 4.28
N ASP A 402 -22.39 -16.52 5.17
CA ASP A 402 -23.81 -16.26 4.94
C ASP A 402 -24.18 -14.78 5.10
N VAL A 403 -23.25 -13.97 5.59
CA VAL A 403 -23.39 -12.53 5.87
C VAL A 403 -22.30 -11.68 5.19
N ALA A 404 -21.72 -12.15 4.08
CA ALA A 404 -20.67 -11.41 3.38
C ALA A 404 -21.06 -9.94 3.12
N PRO A 405 -20.15 -8.98 3.26
CA PRO A 405 -18.71 -9.06 3.47
C PRO A 405 -18.28 -9.16 4.96
N TYR A 406 -19.16 -9.62 5.81
CA TYR A 406 -18.89 -9.94 7.21
C TYR A 406 -18.56 -11.43 7.35
N TYR A 407 -17.78 -11.79 8.36
CA TYR A 407 -17.39 -13.16 8.66
C TYR A 407 -17.62 -13.42 10.14
N HIS A 408 -18.16 -14.59 10.51
CA HIS A 408 -18.22 -14.99 11.92
C HIS A 408 -16.80 -15.07 12.50
N TRP A 409 -16.61 -14.53 13.69
CA TRP A 409 -15.28 -14.47 14.31
C TRP A 409 -14.65 -15.86 14.45
N ALA A 410 -15.43 -16.89 14.79
CA ALA A 410 -14.95 -18.24 14.93
C ALA A 410 -14.34 -18.76 13.61
N ASP A 411 -15.00 -18.54 12.48
CA ASP A 411 -14.55 -18.98 11.16
C ASP A 411 -13.32 -18.20 10.69
N PHE A 412 -13.34 -16.88 10.89
CA PHE A 412 -12.18 -16.02 10.58
C PHE A 412 -10.95 -16.43 11.41
N LYS A 413 -11.13 -16.62 12.72
CA LYS A 413 -10.05 -17.05 13.62
C LYS A 413 -9.52 -18.43 13.23
N ALA A 414 -10.40 -19.40 12.95
CA ALA A 414 -10.00 -20.73 12.50
C ALA A 414 -9.19 -20.67 11.21
N TYR A 415 -9.63 -19.88 10.24
CA TYR A 415 -8.89 -19.64 8.99
C TYR A 415 -7.50 -19.05 9.25
N CYS A 416 -7.38 -18.02 10.09
CA CYS A 416 -6.09 -17.41 10.42
C CYS A 416 -5.14 -18.39 11.11
N LEU A 417 -5.66 -19.19 12.07
CA LEU A 417 -4.86 -20.20 12.76
C LEU A 417 -4.39 -21.30 11.81
N GLU A 418 -5.20 -21.71 10.86
CA GLU A 418 -4.80 -22.69 9.84
C GLU A 418 -3.70 -22.13 8.94
N LYS A 419 -3.82 -20.86 8.49
CA LYS A 419 -2.72 -20.20 7.74
C LYS A 419 -1.41 -20.22 8.52
N LEU A 420 -1.45 -19.95 9.82
CA LEU A 420 -0.25 -19.91 10.66
C LEU A 420 0.45 -21.27 10.81
N LYS A 421 -0.25 -22.40 10.62
CA LYS A 421 0.33 -23.76 10.60
C LYS A 421 1.13 -24.04 9.32
N GLY A 422 0.89 -23.31 8.25
CA GLY A 422 1.53 -23.51 6.96
C GLY A 422 3.03 -23.17 6.93
N TYR A 423 3.55 -22.44 7.91
CA TYR A 423 4.98 -22.12 8.00
C TYR A 423 5.75 -23.23 8.69
N LYS A 424 6.50 -23.99 7.90
CA LYS A 424 7.50 -24.96 8.40
C LYS A 424 8.87 -24.34 8.23
N LYS A 425 9.62 -24.20 9.34
CA LYS A 425 11.03 -23.78 9.30
C LYS A 425 11.88 -24.84 8.62
#